data_702e746907445c4f4d0fd030cc8d1bb7
#
_entry.id   702e746907445c4f4d0fd030cc8d1bb7
#
_cell.length_a   1.000
_cell.length_b   1.000
_cell.length_c   1.000
_cell.angle_alpha   90.00
_cell.angle_beta   90.00
_cell.angle_gamma   90.00
#
_symmetry.space_group_name_H-M   'P 1'
#
loop_
_entity.id
_entity.type
_entity.pdbx_description
1 polymer ?
#
loop_
_entity_poly.entity_id
_entity_poly.type
_entity_poly.pdbx_seq_one_letter_code
_entity_poly.pdbx_strand_id
1 'polypeptide(L)'
;MAFRATQLATCAAIAIAAMLTSAPAAEIDAARLQSAEQNPADWLTYHGGYKSYHYSALDQINAGNVKNLQVAWTHLPGRSTRGLQAMPLVADGVLYYSGSYSRVFALDGATGKLVWSYFPDLDEDLIAMQTHSPYNRGVALGHGKVYVGTVDGRLIALDIKTGKPVWDTKLVNSQKLTVGFTGAPLVVKDTVIIGSQGGEWTSRGPLFGVDATTGKIKWEFLDRKSVV
;
A
#
# COMPACT_ATOMS: atom_id res chain seq x y z
N MET A 1 -47.96 49.28 -45.19
CA MET A 1 -46.96 48.19 -45.26
C MET A 1 -45.97 48.42 -44.16
N ALA A 2 -46.09 47.61 -43.09
CA ALA A 2 -45.26 47.74 -41.87
C ALA A 2 -44.30 46.52 -41.83
N PHE A 3 -43.00 46.78 -41.90
CA PHE A 3 -41.94 45.76 -41.75
C PHE A 3 -41.70 45.56 -40.23
N ARG A 4 -41.96 44.36 -39.76
CA ARG A 4 -41.54 43.93 -38.43
C ARG A 4 -40.11 43.40 -38.49
N ALA A 5 -39.20 44.06 -37.77
CA ALA A 5 -37.85 43.54 -37.53
C ALA A 5 -37.88 42.54 -36.39
N THR A 6 -37.48 41.29 -36.68
CA THR A 6 -37.34 40.23 -35.70
C THR A 6 -35.91 40.28 -35.16
N GLN A 7 -35.76 40.63 -33.85
CA GLN A 7 -34.46 40.55 -33.17
C GLN A 7 -34.19 39.10 -32.77
N LEU A 8 -33.13 38.48 -33.29
CA LEU A 8 -32.55 37.26 -32.87
C LEU A 8 -31.61 37.54 -31.68
N ALA A 9 -32.03 37.10 -30.49
CA ALA A 9 -31.17 37.11 -29.32
C ALA A 9 -30.29 35.88 -29.32
N THR A 10 -29.00 36.05 -29.55
CA THR A 10 -27.98 35.00 -29.49
C THR A 10 -27.54 34.83 -28.06
N CYS A 11 -28.02 33.79 -27.37
CA CYS A 11 -27.50 33.40 -26.04
C CYS A 11 -26.14 32.68 -26.24
N ALA A 12 -25.06 33.40 -25.94
CA ALA A 12 -23.74 32.81 -25.85
C ALA A 12 -23.62 32.08 -24.47
N ALA A 13 -23.70 30.77 -24.44
CA ALA A 13 -23.42 29.97 -23.24
C ALA A 13 -21.90 29.89 -23.07
N ILE A 14 -21.36 30.62 -22.09
CA ILE A 14 -19.96 30.52 -21.69
C ILE A 14 -19.85 29.26 -20.84
N ALA A 15 -19.34 28.18 -21.40
CA ALA A 15 -18.94 26.98 -20.67
C ALA A 15 -17.63 27.29 -19.92
N ILE A 16 -17.73 27.60 -18.62
CA ILE A 16 -16.56 27.67 -17.74
C ILE A 16 -16.14 26.22 -17.47
N ALA A 17 -15.15 25.74 -18.23
CA ALA A 17 -14.45 24.51 -17.87
C ALA A 17 -13.60 24.79 -16.61
N ALA A 18 -14.12 24.44 -15.46
CA ALA A 18 -13.34 24.41 -14.23
C ALA A 18 -12.23 23.37 -14.41
N MET A 19 -11.03 23.80 -14.75
CA MET A 19 -9.83 22.97 -14.63
C MET A 19 -9.65 22.75 -13.11
N LEU A 20 -10.08 21.58 -12.64
CA LEU A 20 -9.71 21.05 -11.35
C LEU A 20 -8.19 20.78 -11.41
N THR A 21 -7.39 21.79 -11.09
CA THR A 21 -5.99 21.57 -10.76
C THR A 21 -6.01 20.80 -9.44
N SER A 22 -5.83 19.49 -9.51
CA SER A 22 -5.59 18.70 -8.30
C SER A 22 -4.35 19.30 -7.63
N ALA A 23 -4.53 19.79 -6.40
CA ALA A 23 -3.39 20.16 -5.56
C ALA A 23 -2.42 18.95 -5.53
N PRO A 24 -1.10 19.18 -5.57
CA PRO A 24 -0.16 18.08 -5.45
C PRO A 24 -0.50 17.33 -4.16
N ALA A 25 -0.65 15.99 -4.29
CA ALA A 25 -0.92 15.12 -3.15
C ALA A 25 0.08 15.45 -2.02
N ALA A 26 -0.43 15.76 -0.82
CA ALA A 26 0.43 16.07 0.31
C ALA A 26 1.29 14.86 0.65
N GLU A 27 2.57 15.09 0.95
CA GLU A 27 3.47 14.01 1.33
C GLU A 27 2.88 13.23 2.52
N ILE A 28 3.00 11.88 2.48
CA ILE A 28 2.62 11.03 3.60
C ILE A 28 3.78 11.05 4.59
N ASP A 29 3.88 12.11 5.38
CA ASP A 29 4.87 12.27 6.44
C ASP A 29 4.40 11.66 7.77
N ALA A 30 5.23 11.78 8.80
CA ALA A 30 4.93 11.26 10.12
C ALA A 30 3.69 11.93 10.76
N ALA A 31 3.45 13.22 10.49
CA ALA A 31 2.32 13.95 11.01
C ALA A 31 1.00 13.49 10.38
N ARG A 32 0.99 13.29 9.04
CA ARG A 32 -0.17 12.75 8.33
C ARG A 32 -0.49 11.33 8.77
N LEU A 33 0.53 10.48 8.98
CA LEU A 33 0.31 9.12 9.51
C LEU A 33 -0.25 9.15 10.94
N GLN A 34 0.22 10.05 11.79
CA GLN A 34 -0.28 10.20 13.16
C GLN A 34 -1.72 10.68 13.20
N SER A 35 -2.14 11.50 12.25
CA SER A 35 -3.49 12.05 12.12
C SER A 35 -4.37 11.28 11.11
N ALA A 36 -3.98 10.10 10.69
CA ALA A 36 -4.68 9.33 9.64
C ALA A 36 -6.19 9.17 9.89
N GLU A 37 -6.59 9.01 11.14
CA GLU A 37 -8.01 8.85 11.53
C GLU A 37 -8.85 10.11 11.30
N GLN A 38 -8.23 11.29 11.09
CA GLN A 38 -8.94 12.57 10.88
C GLN A 38 -9.38 12.76 9.42
N ASN A 39 -8.79 12.01 8.47
CA ASN A 39 -9.21 12.04 7.08
C ASN A 39 -9.82 10.68 6.69
N PRO A 40 -11.16 10.52 6.74
CA PRO A 40 -11.82 9.26 6.45
C PRO A 40 -11.76 8.85 4.97
N ALA A 41 -11.31 9.74 4.07
CA ALA A 41 -11.10 9.41 2.66
C ALA A 41 -9.82 8.59 2.43
N ASP A 42 -8.90 8.60 3.40
CA ASP A 42 -7.65 7.83 3.36
C ASP A 42 -7.73 6.60 4.28
N TRP A 43 -6.90 5.60 3.98
CA TRP A 43 -6.64 4.43 4.84
C TRP A 43 -5.15 4.15 4.85
N LEU A 44 -4.39 4.98 5.62
CA LEU A 44 -2.93 5.10 5.49
C LEU A 44 -2.14 3.99 6.18
N THR A 45 -2.74 3.28 7.13
CA THR A 45 -2.08 2.19 7.86
C THR A 45 -2.91 0.91 7.82
N TYR A 46 -2.32 -0.22 8.17
CA TYR A 46 -2.95 -1.53 8.09
C TYR A 46 -4.34 -1.60 8.78
N HIS A 47 -4.53 -0.86 9.86
CA HIS A 47 -5.77 -0.84 10.64
C HIS A 47 -6.49 0.54 10.63
N GLY A 48 -6.18 1.40 9.66
CA GLY A 48 -6.75 2.73 9.50
C GLY A 48 -6.00 3.84 10.24
N GLY A 49 -5.34 3.51 11.36
CA GLY A 49 -4.54 4.41 12.18
C GLY A 49 -3.72 3.63 13.20
N TYR A 50 -2.79 4.29 13.90
CA TYR A 50 -1.94 3.65 14.91
C TYR A 50 -2.72 3.10 16.11
N LYS A 51 -3.95 3.58 16.35
CA LYS A 51 -4.83 3.05 17.40
C LYS A 51 -5.51 1.74 17.02
N SER A 52 -5.40 1.33 15.73
CA SER A 52 -5.94 0.05 15.22
C SER A 52 -7.44 -0.14 15.45
N TYR A 53 -8.25 0.93 15.35
CA TYR A 53 -9.67 0.88 15.63
C TYR A 53 -10.51 0.18 14.55
N HIS A 54 -9.96 -0.02 13.34
CA HIS A 54 -10.68 -0.56 12.17
C HIS A 54 -12.00 0.17 11.89
N TYR A 55 -12.05 1.46 12.19
CA TYR A 55 -13.24 2.29 12.07
C TYR A 55 -13.09 3.28 10.93
N SER A 56 -14.14 3.42 10.13
CA SER A 56 -14.28 4.46 9.12
C SER A 56 -15.44 5.38 9.50
N ALA A 57 -15.21 6.69 9.47
CA ALA A 57 -16.25 7.69 9.68
C ALA A 57 -17.08 8.00 8.41
N LEU A 58 -16.83 7.28 7.29
CA LEU A 58 -17.62 7.41 6.07
C LEU A 58 -19.05 6.87 6.32
N ASP A 59 -20.08 7.58 5.85
CA ASP A 59 -21.49 7.27 6.06
C ASP A 59 -22.29 7.10 4.76
N GLN A 60 -21.60 7.22 3.59
CA GLN A 60 -22.25 7.05 2.29
C GLN A 60 -22.87 5.67 2.12
N ILE A 61 -22.29 4.63 2.76
CA ILE A 61 -22.85 3.29 2.81
C ILE A 61 -23.44 3.07 4.20
N ASN A 62 -24.72 2.76 4.26
CA ASN A 62 -25.46 2.60 5.51
C ASN A 62 -26.53 1.51 5.37
N ALA A 63 -27.23 1.19 6.45
CA ALA A 63 -28.25 0.14 6.48
C ALA A 63 -29.40 0.35 5.46
N GLY A 64 -29.67 1.59 5.06
CA GLY A 64 -30.71 1.92 4.10
C GLY A 64 -30.34 1.61 2.65
N ASN A 65 -29.06 1.69 2.30
CA ASN A 65 -28.59 1.58 0.91
C ASN A 65 -27.60 0.43 0.65
N VAL A 66 -27.07 -0.24 1.67
CA VAL A 66 -26.07 -1.33 1.51
C VAL A 66 -26.55 -2.43 0.56
N LYS A 67 -27.86 -2.70 0.50
CA LYS A 67 -28.48 -3.68 -0.41
C LYS A 67 -28.34 -3.31 -1.89
N ASN A 68 -28.04 -2.06 -2.21
CA ASN A 68 -27.90 -1.56 -3.57
C ASN A 68 -26.44 -1.56 -4.05
N LEU A 69 -25.48 -2.02 -3.22
CA LEU A 69 -24.08 -2.09 -3.63
C LEU A 69 -23.90 -3.00 -4.83
N GLN A 70 -23.10 -2.55 -5.77
CA GLN A 70 -22.69 -3.28 -6.96
C GLN A 70 -21.17 -3.23 -7.10
N VAL A 71 -20.60 -4.23 -7.79
CA VAL A 71 -19.18 -4.24 -8.11
C VAL A 71 -18.90 -3.12 -9.11
N ALA A 72 -18.08 -2.13 -8.70
CA ALA A 72 -17.67 -1.04 -9.57
C ALA A 72 -16.56 -1.48 -10.56
N TRP A 73 -15.60 -2.26 -10.05
CA TRP A 73 -14.50 -2.81 -10.84
C TRP A 73 -13.88 -4.01 -10.13
N THR A 74 -13.07 -4.77 -10.87
CA THR A 74 -12.24 -5.87 -10.34
C THR A 74 -10.83 -5.76 -10.89
N HIS A 75 -9.84 -6.16 -10.10
CA HIS A 75 -8.46 -6.26 -10.53
C HIS A 75 -7.92 -7.66 -10.24
N LEU A 76 -7.26 -8.25 -11.25
CA LEU A 76 -6.64 -9.57 -11.15
C LEU A 76 -5.13 -9.42 -11.00
N PRO A 77 -4.53 -9.73 -9.83
CA PRO A 77 -3.10 -9.57 -9.59
C PRO A 77 -2.24 -10.63 -10.30
N GLY A 78 -2.85 -11.48 -11.09
CA GLY A 78 -2.17 -12.60 -11.75
C GLY A 78 -1.92 -13.77 -10.81
N ARG A 79 -0.77 -14.46 -10.96
CA ARG A 79 -0.42 -15.65 -10.18
C ARG A 79 -0.62 -15.40 -8.69
N SER A 80 -1.51 -16.14 -8.07
CA SER A 80 -1.78 -16.11 -6.63
C SER A 80 -1.63 -17.50 -6.04
N THR A 81 -1.00 -17.59 -4.89
CA THR A 81 -0.84 -18.83 -4.13
C THR A 81 -1.51 -18.65 -2.78
N ARG A 82 -2.45 -19.53 -2.45
CA ARG A 82 -3.26 -19.47 -1.21
C ARG A 82 -4.07 -18.19 -1.02
N GLY A 83 -4.45 -17.53 -2.13
CA GLY A 83 -5.28 -16.34 -2.12
C GLY A 83 -4.53 -15.03 -1.79
N LEU A 84 -5.28 -13.94 -1.79
CA LEU A 84 -4.81 -12.61 -1.37
C LEU A 84 -5.02 -12.44 0.13
N GLN A 85 -3.98 -12.02 0.84
CA GLN A 85 -4.04 -11.77 2.28
C GLN A 85 -3.72 -10.31 2.64
N ALA A 86 -3.46 -9.48 1.64
CA ALA A 86 -3.07 -8.09 1.85
C ALA A 86 -4.27 -7.24 2.27
N MET A 87 -4.04 -6.36 3.25
CA MET A 87 -4.93 -5.23 3.52
C MET A 87 -4.56 -4.10 2.55
N PRO A 88 -5.49 -3.63 1.70
CA PRO A 88 -5.26 -2.47 0.85
C PRO A 88 -5.13 -1.20 1.67
N LEU A 89 -4.21 -0.31 1.27
CA LEU A 89 -4.08 1.04 1.80
C LEU A 89 -4.59 2.03 0.76
N VAL A 90 -5.14 3.15 1.21
CA VAL A 90 -5.64 4.21 0.32
C VAL A 90 -5.03 5.54 0.74
N ALA A 91 -4.46 6.24 -0.22
CA ALA A 91 -3.97 7.61 -0.05
C ALA A 91 -4.24 8.42 -1.32
N ASP A 92 -4.83 9.59 -1.16
CA ASP A 92 -5.11 10.53 -2.25
C ASP A 92 -5.83 9.87 -3.45
N GLY A 93 -6.79 8.98 -3.18
CA GLY A 93 -7.57 8.25 -4.19
C GLY A 93 -6.86 7.09 -4.88
N VAL A 94 -5.61 6.80 -4.52
CA VAL A 94 -4.85 5.65 -5.04
C VAL A 94 -4.86 4.51 -4.02
N LEU A 95 -5.19 3.31 -4.48
CA LEU A 95 -5.22 2.09 -3.68
C LEU A 95 -3.92 1.31 -3.90
N TYR A 96 -3.22 1.01 -2.80
CA TYR A 96 -1.95 0.26 -2.79
C TYR A 96 -2.15 -1.08 -2.09
N TYR A 97 -1.69 -2.15 -2.70
CA TYR A 97 -1.71 -3.47 -2.06
C TYR A 97 -0.61 -4.38 -2.59
N SER A 98 -0.32 -5.43 -1.85
CA SER A 98 0.62 -6.48 -2.27
C SER A 98 -0.10 -7.76 -2.67
N GLY A 99 0.46 -8.49 -3.62
CA GLY A 99 0.04 -9.83 -4.00
C GLY A 99 1.07 -10.89 -3.62
N SER A 100 0.82 -12.13 -4.00
CA SER A 100 1.78 -13.22 -3.84
C SER A 100 3.11 -12.88 -4.52
N TYR A 101 4.19 -13.43 -3.98
CA TYR A 101 5.57 -13.16 -4.44
C TYR A 101 5.99 -11.70 -4.22
N SER A 102 5.42 -11.05 -3.19
CA SER A 102 5.73 -9.65 -2.80
C SER A 102 5.56 -8.63 -3.94
N ARG A 103 4.69 -8.94 -4.92
CA ARG A 103 4.31 -8.01 -5.97
C ARG A 103 3.51 -6.85 -5.39
N VAL A 104 3.70 -5.65 -5.90
CA VAL A 104 2.99 -4.46 -5.43
C VAL A 104 2.22 -3.82 -6.58
N PHE A 105 1.02 -3.35 -6.28
CA PHE A 105 0.13 -2.70 -7.22
C PHE A 105 -0.37 -1.37 -6.66
N ALA A 106 -0.42 -0.36 -7.52
CA ALA A 106 -1.11 0.89 -7.27
C ALA A 106 -2.23 1.04 -8.32
N LEU A 107 -3.45 1.24 -7.84
CA LEU A 107 -4.64 1.37 -8.67
C LEU A 107 -5.32 2.70 -8.40
N ASP A 108 -5.90 3.30 -9.42
CA ASP A 108 -6.89 4.35 -9.24
C ASP A 108 -8.10 3.77 -8.48
N GLY A 109 -8.39 4.31 -7.31
CA GLY A 109 -9.41 3.75 -6.41
C GLY A 109 -10.83 3.86 -6.96
N ALA A 110 -11.10 4.84 -7.81
CA ALA A 110 -12.42 5.04 -8.39
C ALA A 110 -12.68 4.11 -9.58
N THR A 111 -11.67 3.83 -10.39
CA THR A 111 -11.82 3.14 -11.68
C THR A 111 -11.19 1.75 -11.72
N GLY A 112 -10.34 1.40 -10.76
CA GLY A 112 -9.56 0.17 -10.75
C GLY A 112 -8.43 0.14 -11.79
N LYS A 113 -8.17 1.23 -12.52
CA LYS A 113 -7.10 1.29 -13.50
C LYS A 113 -5.74 1.18 -12.84
N LEU A 114 -4.86 0.37 -13.44
CA LEU A 114 -3.49 0.25 -12.98
C LEU A 114 -2.74 1.57 -13.17
N VAL A 115 -2.20 2.13 -12.09
CA VAL A 115 -1.31 3.29 -12.10
C VAL A 115 0.13 2.80 -12.33
N TRP A 116 0.57 1.86 -11.50
CA TRP A 116 1.84 1.15 -11.67
C TRP A 116 1.81 -0.20 -10.96
N SER A 117 2.74 -1.07 -11.33
CA SER A 117 3.00 -2.33 -10.63
C SER A 117 4.50 -2.56 -10.50
N TYR A 118 4.89 -3.28 -9.45
CA TYR A 118 6.26 -3.69 -9.19
C TYR A 118 6.31 -5.20 -8.94
N PHE A 119 7.26 -5.85 -9.58
CA PHE A 119 7.52 -7.28 -9.42
C PHE A 119 8.97 -7.44 -9.01
N PRO A 120 9.26 -7.82 -7.74
CA PRO A 120 10.63 -8.06 -7.32
C PRO A 120 11.23 -9.25 -8.08
N ASP A 121 12.49 -9.12 -8.45
CA ASP A 121 13.26 -10.25 -8.94
C ASP A 121 13.59 -11.16 -7.75
N LEU A 122 12.96 -12.31 -7.68
CA LEU A 122 13.05 -13.26 -6.57
C LEU A 122 13.79 -14.52 -7.04
N ASP A 123 14.64 -15.04 -6.17
CA ASP A 123 15.24 -16.35 -6.35
C ASP A 123 14.16 -17.45 -6.23
N GLU A 124 13.76 -18.04 -7.36
CA GLU A 124 12.71 -19.06 -7.42
C GLU A 124 13.13 -20.36 -6.70
N ASP A 125 14.41 -20.70 -6.72
CA ASP A 125 14.92 -21.88 -6.01
C ASP A 125 14.80 -21.67 -4.50
N LEU A 126 15.08 -20.46 -4.04
CA LEU A 126 14.90 -20.10 -2.65
C LEU A 126 13.44 -20.19 -2.23
N ILE A 127 12.51 -19.72 -3.06
CA ILE A 127 11.07 -19.79 -2.78
C ILE A 127 10.61 -21.25 -2.74
N ALA A 128 11.12 -22.09 -3.63
CA ALA A 128 10.81 -23.53 -3.65
C ALA A 128 11.29 -24.25 -2.39
N MET A 129 12.43 -23.84 -1.83
CA MET A 129 12.97 -24.40 -0.58
C MET A 129 12.24 -23.92 0.67
N GLN A 130 11.55 -22.78 0.60
CA GLN A 130 10.76 -22.26 1.71
C GLN A 130 9.48 -23.07 1.87
N THR A 131 9.27 -23.63 3.05
CA THR A 131 8.04 -24.35 3.41
C THR A 131 6.80 -23.46 3.43
N HIS A 132 7.00 -22.15 3.32
CA HIS A 132 5.96 -21.13 3.40
C HIS A 132 5.51 -20.71 2.01
N SER A 133 4.21 -20.51 1.87
CA SER A 133 3.65 -19.94 0.64
C SER A 133 4.08 -18.49 0.46
N PRO A 134 4.33 -18.06 -0.77
CA PRO A 134 4.80 -16.69 -1.07
C PRO A 134 3.67 -15.65 -1.00
N TYR A 135 2.78 -15.74 -0.02
CA TYR A 135 1.78 -14.70 0.23
C TYR A 135 2.42 -13.49 0.90
N ASN A 136 1.77 -12.34 0.76
CA ASN A 136 2.15 -11.08 1.40
C ASN A 136 0.91 -10.40 1.97
N ARG A 137 1.01 -9.82 3.18
CA ARG A 137 -0.12 -9.27 3.91
C ARG A 137 -0.27 -7.76 3.77
N GLY A 138 0.58 -7.10 3.01
CA GLY A 138 0.41 -5.69 2.71
C GLY A 138 1.71 -4.92 2.60
N VAL A 139 1.53 -3.65 2.33
CA VAL A 139 2.57 -2.63 2.21
C VAL A 139 2.43 -1.62 3.33
N ALA A 140 3.41 -0.72 3.48
CA ALA A 140 3.29 0.48 4.29
C ALA A 140 3.57 1.72 3.44
N LEU A 141 2.94 2.85 3.80
CA LEU A 141 3.10 4.14 3.13
C LEU A 141 3.82 5.12 4.06
N GLY A 142 4.68 5.96 3.49
CA GLY A 142 5.34 7.04 4.20
C GLY A 142 6.51 7.64 3.42
N HIS A 143 6.83 8.88 3.70
CA HIS A 143 7.99 9.59 3.12
C HIS A 143 8.05 9.52 1.58
N GLY A 144 6.88 9.65 0.91
CA GLY A 144 6.77 9.54 -0.54
C GLY A 144 7.08 8.16 -1.10
N LYS A 145 7.02 7.10 -0.28
CA LYS A 145 7.39 5.73 -0.64
C LYS A 145 6.33 4.71 -0.23
N VAL A 146 6.37 3.58 -0.93
CA VAL A 146 5.67 2.34 -0.59
C VAL A 146 6.71 1.31 -0.17
N TYR A 147 6.57 0.77 1.03
CA TYR A 147 7.50 -0.23 1.58
C TYR A 147 6.89 -1.62 1.52
N VAL A 148 7.68 -2.59 1.06
CA VAL A 148 7.27 -3.99 0.98
C VAL A 148 8.38 -4.92 1.49
N GLY A 149 8.01 -5.85 2.36
CA GLY A 149 8.89 -6.96 2.73
C GLY A 149 8.78 -8.08 1.71
N THR A 150 9.89 -8.72 1.38
CA THR A 150 9.93 -9.80 0.40
C THR A 150 10.18 -11.16 1.04
N VAL A 151 9.67 -12.20 0.38
CA VAL A 151 9.84 -13.58 0.87
C VAL A 151 11.29 -14.04 0.87
N ASP A 152 12.17 -13.39 0.12
CA ASP A 152 13.60 -13.67 0.09
C ASP A 152 14.41 -12.85 1.10
N GLY A 153 13.76 -12.15 2.03
CA GLY A 153 14.39 -11.49 3.18
C GLY A 153 14.90 -10.07 2.91
N ARG A 154 14.29 -9.35 1.99
CA ARG A 154 14.58 -7.92 1.71
C ARG A 154 13.44 -7.03 2.19
N LEU A 155 13.77 -5.79 2.48
CA LEU A 155 12.81 -4.69 2.57
C LEU A 155 13.11 -3.71 1.43
N ILE A 156 12.11 -3.40 0.64
CA ILE A 156 12.23 -2.58 -0.55
C ILE A 156 11.35 -1.33 -0.39
N ALA A 157 11.89 -0.17 -0.72
CA ALA A 157 11.14 1.06 -0.84
C ALA A 157 10.95 1.43 -2.31
N LEU A 158 9.71 1.66 -2.69
CA LEU A 158 9.33 2.09 -4.02
C LEU A 158 8.89 3.55 -3.98
N ASP A 159 9.21 4.33 -4.99
CA ASP A 159 8.64 5.66 -5.17
C ASP A 159 7.12 5.55 -5.31
N ILE A 160 6.38 6.28 -4.51
CA ILE A 160 4.93 6.15 -4.40
C ILE A 160 4.19 6.50 -5.72
N LYS A 161 4.77 7.37 -6.55
CA LYS A 161 4.15 7.83 -7.80
C LYS A 161 4.46 6.92 -8.98
N THR A 162 5.64 6.31 -8.99
CA THR A 162 6.16 5.60 -10.17
C THR A 162 6.34 4.09 -9.97
N GLY A 163 6.34 3.62 -8.72
CA GLY A 163 6.63 2.22 -8.37
C GLY A 163 8.09 1.81 -8.59
N LYS A 164 8.98 2.74 -8.92
CA LYS A 164 10.41 2.45 -9.12
C LYS A 164 11.11 2.24 -7.77
N PRO A 165 12.01 1.26 -7.65
CA PRO A 165 12.82 1.09 -6.46
C PRO A 165 13.66 2.33 -6.13
N VAL A 166 13.57 2.80 -4.88
CA VAL A 166 14.41 3.88 -4.32
C VAL A 166 15.59 3.28 -3.59
N TRP A 167 15.32 2.25 -2.79
CA TRP A 167 16.34 1.42 -2.15
C TRP A 167 15.81 0.00 -1.94
N ASP A 168 16.75 -0.94 -1.81
CA ASP A 168 16.52 -2.37 -1.60
C ASP A 168 17.55 -2.88 -0.59
N THR A 169 17.11 -3.27 0.58
CA THR A 169 17.97 -3.68 1.69
C THR A 169 17.75 -5.13 2.05
N LYS A 170 18.80 -5.94 1.95
CA LYS A 170 18.81 -7.31 2.43
C LYS A 170 18.89 -7.30 3.96
N LEU A 171 17.86 -7.80 4.62
CA LEU A 171 17.78 -7.85 6.08
C LEU A 171 18.13 -9.24 6.61
N VAL A 172 17.73 -10.29 5.90
CA VAL A 172 17.93 -11.67 6.33
C VAL A 172 18.58 -12.47 5.21
N ASN A 173 19.57 -13.28 5.56
CA ASN A 173 20.08 -14.27 4.62
C ASN A 173 19.15 -15.51 4.61
N SER A 174 18.15 -15.44 3.76
CA SER A 174 17.11 -16.47 3.65
C SER A 174 17.61 -17.83 3.17
N GLN A 175 18.75 -17.90 2.48
CA GLN A 175 19.38 -19.17 2.13
C GLN A 175 19.89 -19.95 3.36
N LYS A 176 20.31 -19.22 4.41
CA LYS A 176 20.79 -19.84 5.66
C LYS A 176 19.66 -20.10 6.66
N LEU A 177 18.67 -19.23 6.70
CA LEU A 177 17.66 -19.22 7.77
C LEU A 177 16.27 -19.66 7.30
N THR A 178 16.06 -19.86 5.99
CA THR A 178 14.74 -20.18 5.39
C THR A 178 13.61 -19.23 5.84
N VAL A 179 13.95 -17.97 6.12
CA VAL A 179 13.03 -16.94 6.59
C VAL A 179 12.96 -15.77 5.62
N GLY A 180 11.82 -15.14 5.55
CA GLY A 180 11.57 -13.95 4.76
C GLY A 180 10.49 -13.09 5.42
N PHE A 181 9.90 -12.21 4.65
CA PHE A 181 8.87 -11.31 5.15
C PHE A 181 7.54 -11.56 4.44
N THR A 182 6.51 -11.84 5.21
CA THR A 182 5.12 -11.98 4.74
C THR A 182 4.19 -10.97 5.39
N GLY A 183 4.61 -10.35 6.51
CA GLY A 183 3.88 -9.30 7.20
C GLY A 183 4.01 -7.96 6.51
N ALA A 184 3.01 -7.10 6.68
CA ALA A 184 3.10 -5.70 6.28
C ALA A 184 4.12 -4.96 7.17
N PRO A 185 4.98 -4.09 6.62
CA PRO A 185 5.81 -3.19 7.40
C PRO A 185 4.96 -2.16 8.15
N LEU A 186 5.54 -1.51 9.15
CA LEU A 186 4.96 -0.37 9.86
C LEU A 186 5.92 0.83 9.81
N VAL A 187 5.45 1.97 9.34
CA VAL A 187 6.21 3.22 9.36
C VAL A 187 5.90 3.95 10.67
N VAL A 188 6.94 4.27 11.44
CA VAL A 188 6.84 5.07 12.68
C VAL A 188 7.90 6.16 12.63
N LYS A 189 7.48 7.41 12.51
CA LYS A 189 8.37 8.55 12.29
C LYS A 189 9.28 8.28 11.07
N ASP A 190 10.58 8.28 11.24
CA ASP A 190 11.62 8.04 10.24
C ASP A 190 12.08 6.57 10.16
N THR A 191 11.33 5.65 10.72
CA THR A 191 11.72 4.24 10.84
C THR A 191 10.65 3.33 10.26
N VAL A 192 11.06 2.40 9.40
CA VAL A 192 10.24 1.29 8.93
C VAL A 192 10.54 0.07 9.79
N ILE A 193 9.53 -0.47 10.44
CA ILE A 193 9.64 -1.64 11.32
C ILE A 193 9.07 -2.85 10.58
N ILE A 194 9.81 -3.97 10.58
CA ILE A 194 9.36 -5.22 9.96
C ILE A 194 9.89 -6.43 10.73
N GLY A 195 9.01 -7.40 10.96
CA GLY A 195 9.35 -8.69 11.56
C GLY A 195 9.38 -9.81 10.53
N SER A 196 10.32 -10.73 10.67
CA SER A 196 10.39 -11.90 9.79
C SER A 196 9.33 -12.95 10.16
N GLN A 197 8.98 -13.79 9.21
CA GLN A 197 8.28 -15.05 9.46
C GLN A 197 9.27 -16.11 10.00
N GLY A 198 8.76 -17.23 10.45
CA GLY A 198 9.56 -18.42 10.79
C GLY A 198 9.92 -18.58 12.25
N GLY A 199 9.47 -17.66 13.12
CA GLY A 199 9.66 -17.77 14.56
C GLY A 199 9.00 -19.01 15.20
N GLU A 200 7.98 -19.56 14.55
CA GLU A 200 7.31 -20.82 14.90
C GLU A 200 8.10 -22.08 14.50
N TRP A 201 9.22 -21.92 13.82
CA TRP A 201 10.07 -23.03 13.35
C TRP A 201 11.43 -23.01 14.07
N THR A 202 12.51 -22.95 13.32
CA THR A 202 13.89 -22.95 13.84
C THR A 202 14.54 -21.58 13.86
N SER A 203 13.84 -20.54 13.35
CA SER A 203 14.33 -19.17 13.30
C SER A 203 14.03 -18.41 14.58
N ARG A 204 14.89 -17.46 14.95
CA ARG A 204 14.71 -16.57 16.10
C ARG A 204 13.75 -15.41 15.87
N GLY A 205 13.13 -15.31 14.68
CA GLY A 205 12.14 -14.28 14.36
C GLY A 205 12.68 -12.85 14.49
N PRO A 206 13.73 -12.45 13.73
CA PRO A 206 14.29 -11.10 13.84
C PRO A 206 13.27 -10.02 13.50
N LEU A 207 13.34 -8.92 14.26
CA LEU A 207 12.62 -7.68 14.03
C LEU A 207 13.62 -6.58 13.70
N PHE A 208 13.36 -5.81 12.66
CA PHE A 208 14.25 -4.76 12.18
C PHE A 208 13.58 -3.40 12.24
N GLY A 209 14.36 -2.37 12.61
CA GLY A 209 14.07 -0.97 12.35
C GLY A 209 15.02 -0.43 11.30
N VAL A 210 14.47 0.07 10.21
CA VAL A 210 15.21 0.53 9.03
C VAL A 210 14.90 1.99 8.80
N ASP A 211 15.90 2.80 8.48
CA ASP A 211 15.72 4.20 8.15
C ASP A 211 14.85 4.34 6.89
N ALA A 212 13.74 5.05 6.99
CA ALA A 212 12.74 5.17 5.94
C ALA A 212 13.26 5.85 4.67
N THR A 213 14.28 6.71 4.80
CA THR A 213 14.83 7.49 3.68
C THR A 213 15.93 6.72 2.97
N THR A 214 16.84 6.12 3.73
CA THR A 214 18.09 5.56 3.21
C THR A 214 18.12 4.04 3.11
N GLY A 215 17.20 3.35 3.77
CA GLY A 215 17.20 1.89 3.84
C GLY A 215 18.26 1.30 4.77
N LYS A 216 19.01 2.13 5.53
CA LYS A 216 20.00 1.65 6.49
C LYS A 216 19.35 1.02 7.71
N ILE A 217 19.86 -0.11 8.16
CA ILE A 217 19.44 -0.75 9.40
C ILE A 217 19.82 0.16 10.57
N LYS A 218 18.83 0.59 11.35
CA LYS A 218 19.01 1.39 12.58
C LYS A 218 19.22 0.49 13.79
N TRP A 219 18.45 -0.60 13.84
CA TRP A 219 18.54 -1.59 14.90
C TRP A 219 17.95 -2.93 14.43
N GLU A 220 18.38 -3.99 15.09
CA GLU A 220 17.88 -5.35 14.97
C GLU A 220 17.57 -5.87 16.37
N PHE A 221 16.42 -6.51 16.52
CA PHE A 221 16.04 -7.24 17.72
C PHE A 221 15.86 -8.71 17.38
N LEU A 222 16.59 -9.56 18.08
CA LEU A 222 16.46 -11.01 18.00
C LEU A 222 15.71 -11.50 19.22
N ASP A 223 14.65 -12.25 19.02
CA ASP A 223 13.97 -12.91 20.11
C ASP A 223 14.94 -13.76 20.93
N ARG A 224 14.72 -13.81 22.25
CA ARG A 224 15.52 -14.66 23.13
C ARG A 224 15.45 -16.10 22.67
N LYS A 225 16.52 -16.86 22.90
CA LYS A 225 16.51 -18.31 22.78
C LYS A 225 15.18 -18.82 23.34
N SER A 226 14.32 -19.37 22.47
CA SER A 226 13.33 -20.33 22.95
C SER A 226 14.12 -21.40 23.69
N VAL A 227 13.98 -21.41 25.00
CA VAL A 227 14.49 -22.52 25.82
C VAL A 227 13.58 -23.68 25.50
N VAL A 228 14.04 -24.54 24.60
CA VAL A 228 13.51 -25.89 24.45
C VAL A 228 14.21 -26.74 25.49
#